data_e5c895de9f850ad256c82ccebd8307fb
#
_entry.id   e5c895de9f850ad256c82ccebd8307fb
#
_cell.length_a   1.000
_cell.length_b   1.000
_cell.length_c   1.000
_cell.angle_alpha   90.00
_cell.angle_beta   90.00
_cell.angle_gamma   90.00
#
_symmetry.space_group_name_H-M   'P 1'
#
loop_
_entity.id
_entity.type
_entity.pdbx_description
1 polymer ?
#
loop_
_entity_poly.entity_id
_entity_poly.type
_entity_poly.pdbx_seq_one_letter_code
_entity_poly.pdbx_strand_id
1 'polypeptide(L)'
;SSPAALSVLSWICGGLVAAVLLWQAARLLDQLWWRPRRLERALRAQGLPGTRYRFLLGDVNDYARQTKAASSGPPMPPRCHNVGPRAMPFLYSTIQEHGTPCISWFGPVPKVSITDPALVREVMSSKLARDVEKFKFPALTRLLADGVGNYEGDRWAKHRRILNPAFHAEKLKLMLPAFTACCEELVGRWERSLGPDGSWEVDVCPELQSLTGDVISQTAFGSSYLEGRRIFQLQTEQIGRFMAAISKIMIPGYMSFPTKNNRRMHQINNEIESILRGIIAKRMQAIQEGERTKDDLLGLLLESNMTDTDENGQSTLGMSSDEVMEECKLFYFAGMETTSILLTWTMIVLSMHPEWQDRAREEVLGLFGKHKLEYEGVNRLKIV
;
A
#
# COMPACT_ATOMS: atom_id res chain seq x y z
N SER A 1 -39.53 -40.38 19.38
CA SER A 1 -38.33 -40.81 18.62
C SER A 1 -37.63 -41.91 19.41
N SER A 2 -37.49 -43.10 18.78
CA SER A 2 -36.84 -44.25 19.40
C SER A 2 -35.39 -43.93 19.76
N PRO A 3 -34.89 -44.32 20.96
CA PRO A 3 -33.49 -44.12 21.34
C PRO A 3 -32.46 -44.68 20.34
N ALA A 4 -32.86 -45.73 19.59
CA ALA A 4 -32.06 -46.29 18.50
C ALA A 4 -31.89 -45.31 17.31
N ALA A 5 -32.92 -44.54 16.96
CA ALA A 5 -32.84 -43.54 15.88
C ALA A 5 -31.92 -42.37 16.24
N LEU A 6 -31.91 -41.97 17.52
CA LEU A 6 -31.00 -40.91 18.01
C LEU A 6 -29.54 -41.38 18.02
N SER A 7 -29.28 -42.65 18.36
CA SER A 7 -27.92 -43.20 18.31
C SER A 7 -27.39 -43.33 16.89
N VAL A 8 -28.19 -43.81 15.95
CA VAL A 8 -27.82 -43.86 14.52
C VAL A 8 -27.55 -42.47 13.95
N LEU A 9 -28.38 -41.48 14.28
CA LEU A 9 -28.18 -40.08 13.84
C LEU A 9 -26.86 -39.49 14.40
N SER A 10 -26.55 -39.80 15.68
CA SER A 10 -25.27 -39.33 16.26
C SER A 10 -24.04 -39.95 15.62
N TRP A 11 -24.10 -41.24 15.22
CA TRP A 11 -23.01 -41.90 14.48
C TRP A 11 -22.84 -41.33 13.07
N ILE A 12 -23.94 -41.04 12.37
CA ILE A 12 -23.91 -40.43 11.05
C ILE A 12 -23.31 -39.01 11.16
N CYS A 13 -23.77 -38.18 12.10
CA CYS A 13 -23.23 -36.85 12.34
C CYS A 13 -21.75 -36.91 12.71
N GLY A 14 -21.35 -37.82 13.61
CA GLY A 14 -19.95 -38.04 13.97
C GLY A 14 -19.08 -38.44 12.76
N GLY A 15 -19.57 -39.33 11.92
CA GLY A 15 -18.91 -39.75 10.69
C GLY A 15 -18.74 -38.61 9.69
N LEU A 16 -19.78 -37.79 9.50
CA LEU A 16 -19.71 -36.60 8.64
C LEU A 16 -18.70 -35.54 9.16
N VAL A 17 -18.72 -35.27 10.46
CA VAL A 17 -17.75 -34.38 11.09
C VAL A 17 -16.31 -34.88 10.89
N ALA A 18 -16.08 -36.18 11.15
CA ALA A 18 -14.78 -36.80 10.95
C ALA A 18 -14.31 -36.70 9.47
N ALA A 19 -15.20 -36.98 8.52
CA ALA A 19 -14.92 -36.87 7.09
C ALA A 19 -14.57 -35.44 6.68
N VAL A 20 -15.29 -34.43 7.19
CA VAL A 20 -14.98 -33.01 6.96
C VAL A 20 -13.63 -32.65 7.55
N LEU A 21 -13.32 -33.06 8.77
CA LEU A 21 -12.01 -32.79 9.41
C LEU A 21 -10.86 -33.45 8.65
N LEU A 22 -11.01 -34.69 8.21
CA LEU A 22 -10.02 -35.40 7.38
C LEU A 22 -9.80 -34.68 6.04
N TRP A 23 -10.87 -34.27 5.39
CA TRP A 23 -10.79 -33.49 4.14
C TRP A 23 -10.08 -32.15 4.34
N GLN A 24 -10.39 -31.41 5.41
CA GLN A 24 -9.69 -30.16 5.75
C GLN A 24 -8.22 -30.40 6.03
N ALA A 25 -7.88 -31.47 6.80
CA ALA A 25 -6.50 -31.84 7.09
C ALA A 25 -5.73 -32.20 5.81
N ALA A 26 -6.33 -33.00 4.92
CA ALA A 26 -5.73 -33.32 3.63
C ALA A 26 -5.51 -32.10 2.75
N ARG A 27 -6.48 -31.18 2.71
CA ARG A 27 -6.39 -29.91 1.99
C ARG A 27 -5.29 -29.02 2.55
N LEU A 28 -5.17 -28.91 3.86
CA LEU A 28 -4.08 -28.17 4.51
C LEU A 28 -2.71 -28.80 4.23
N LEU A 29 -2.62 -30.12 4.26
CA LEU A 29 -1.39 -30.85 3.96
C LEU A 29 -0.99 -30.67 2.49
N ASP A 30 -1.96 -30.69 1.56
CA ASP A 30 -1.67 -30.37 0.17
C ASP A 30 -1.13 -28.93 0.02
N GLN A 31 -1.79 -27.94 0.61
CA GLN A 31 -1.40 -26.52 0.52
C GLN A 31 -0.03 -26.23 1.14
N LEU A 32 0.29 -26.87 2.28
CA LEU A 32 1.47 -26.56 3.07
C LEU A 32 2.67 -27.48 2.81
N TRP A 33 2.47 -28.61 2.14
CA TRP A 33 3.55 -29.59 1.92
C TRP A 33 3.65 -30.06 0.48
N TRP A 34 2.60 -30.70 -0.05
CA TRP A 34 2.69 -31.36 -1.36
C TRP A 34 2.75 -30.35 -2.51
N ARG A 35 1.88 -29.34 -2.52
CA ARG A 35 1.86 -28.32 -3.56
C ARG A 35 3.16 -27.51 -3.64
N PRO A 36 3.73 -26.97 -2.53
CA PRO A 36 5.00 -26.26 -2.59
C PRO A 36 6.15 -27.16 -3.10
N ARG A 37 6.20 -28.40 -2.69
CA ARG A 37 7.23 -29.33 -3.17
C ARG A 37 7.06 -29.72 -4.64
N ARG A 38 5.83 -29.82 -5.13
CA ARG A 38 5.59 -30.00 -6.57
C ARG A 38 6.07 -28.77 -7.36
N LEU A 39 5.76 -27.57 -6.89
CA LEU A 39 6.22 -26.33 -7.49
C LEU A 39 7.74 -26.19 -7.45
N GLU A 40 8.37 -26.48 -6.33
CA GLU A 40 9.83 -26.49 -6.21
C GLU A 40 10.49 -27.39 -7.27
N ARG A 41 9.99 -28.63 -7.40
CA ARG A 41 10.52 -29.57 -8.41
C ARG A 41 10.32 -29.06 -9.84
N ALA A 42 9.15 -28.50 -10.14
CA ALA A 42 8.84 -27.97 -11.45
C ALA A 42 9.71 -26.75 -11.82
N LEU A 43 9.92 -25.82 -10.88
CA LEU A 43 10.75 -24.64 -11.09
C LEU A 43 12.24 -25.01 -11.23
N ARG A 44 12.73 -25.93 -10.40
CA ARG A 44 14.11 -26.43 -10.52
C ARG A 44 14.35 -27.22 -11.81
N ALA A 45 13.36 -27.97 -12.29
CA ALA A 45 13.46 -28.66 -13.59
C ALA A 45 13.59 -27.70 -14.77
N GLN A 46 13.12 -26.43 -14.62
CA GLN A 46 13.31 -25.35 -15.57
C GLN A 46 14.65 -24.60 -15.38
N GLY A 47 15.54 -25.08 -14.52
CA GLY A 47 16.87 -24.50 -14.31
C GLY A 47 16.89 -23.30 -13.36
N LEU A 48 15.78 -22.99 -12.64
CA LEU A 48 15.75 -21.87 -11.70
C LEU A 48 16.46 -22.23 -10.40
N PRO A 49 17.58 -21.56 -10.04
CA PRO A 49 18.28 -21.75 -8.77
C PRO A 49 17.56 -21.03 -7.64
N GLY A 50 17.97 -21.30 -6.38
CA GLY A 50 17.44 -20.57 -5.22
C GLY A 50 17.29 -21.43 -3.97
N THR A 51 16.60 -20.90 -2.97
CA THR A 51 16.40 -21.54 -1.68
C THR A 51 15.47 -22.77 -1.78
N ARG A 52 15.55 -23.68 -0.79
CA ARG A 52 14.65 -24.83 -0.71
C ARG A 52 13.43 -24.51 0.11
N TYR A 53 12.29 -25.07 -0.29
CA TYR A 53 11.07 -24.96 0.49
C TYR A 53 11.22 -25.54 1.90
N ARG A 54 10.89 -24.77 2.91
CA ARG A 54 10.77 -25.20 4.32
C ARG A 54 9.33 -25.15 4.73
N PHE A 55 8.87 -26.18 5.44
CA PHE A 55 7.47 -26.33 5.84
C PHE A 55 6.91 -25.06 6.49
N LEU A 56 5.71 -24.67 6.09
CA LEU A 56 4.88 -23.58 6.58
C LEU A 56 5.48 -22.18 6.35
N LEU A 57 6.72 -21.93 6.75
CA LEU A 57 7.30 -20.58 6.80
C LEU A 57 8.18 -20.24 5.59
N GLY A 58 8.62 -21.23 4.81
CA GLY A 58 9.60 -20.97 3.74
C GLY A 58 10.84 -20.26 4.29
N ASP A 59 11.17 -19.10 3.74
CA ASP A 59 12.34 -18.30 4.12
C ASP A 59 12.01 -17.15 5.10
N VAL A 60 10.81 -17.05 5.61
CA VAL A 60 10.36 -15.93 6.46
C VAL A 60 11.23 -15.74 7.70
N ASN A 61 11.70 -16.83 8.32
CA ASN A 61 12.60 -16.76 9.47
C ASN A 61 13.98 -16.22 9.10
N ASP A 62 14.53 -16.61 7.95
CA ASP A 62 15.82 -16.10 7.48
C ASP A 62 15.71 -14.63 7.09
N TYR A 63 14.60 -14.24 6.44
CA TYR A 63 14.30 -12.85 6.16
C TYR A 63 14.26 -12.01 7.45
N ALA A 64 13.51 -12.45 8.46
CA ALA A 64 13.41 -11.74 9.73
C ALA A 64 14.75 -11.65 10.48
N ARG A 65 15.52 -12.75 10.49
CA ARG A 65 16.85 -12.81 11.12
C ARG A 65 17.83 -11.86 10.44
N GLN A 66 17.92 -11.89 9.11
CA GLN A 66 18.84 -11.04 8.36
C GLN A 66 18.44 -9.56 8.45
N THR A 67 17.14 -9.25 8.38
CA THR A 67 16.65 -7.87 8.57
C THR A 67 17.01 -7.34 9.96
N LYS A 68 16.81 -8.13 11.00
CA LYS A 68 17.18 -7.75 12.37
C LYS A 68 18.72 -7.53 12.49
N ALA A 69 19.52 -8.43 11.94
CA ALA A 69 20.97 -8.31 11.96
C ALA A 69 21.45 -7.06 11.19
N ALA A 70 20.86 -6.80 10.02
CA ALA A 70 21.16 -5.59 9.25
C ALA A 70 20.78 -4.32 10.00
N SER A 71 19.61 -4.28 10.67
CA SER A 71 19.15 -3.11 11.44
C SER A 71 20.03 -2.84 12.67
N SER A 72 20.58 -3.89 13.30
CA SER A 72 21.44 -3.78 14.48
C SER A 72 22.93 -3.60 14.13
N GLY A 73 23.29 -3.66 12.85
CA GLY A 73 24.66 -3.48 12.39
C GLY A 73 25.17 -2.03 12.49
N PRO A 74 26.46 -1.80 12.32
CA PRO A 74 27.07 -0.47 12.37
C PRO A 74 26.43 0.45 11.32
N PRO A 75 26.47 1.79 11.52
CA PRO A 75 26.03 2.75 10.51
C PRO A 75 26.71 2.50 9.16
N MET A 76 26.00 2.78 8.08
CA MET A 76 26.60 2.75 6.75
C MET A 76 27.68 3.82 6.62
N PRO A 77 28.75 3.58 5.84
CA PRO A 77 29.72 4.62 5.55
C PRO A 77 29.05 5.85 4.92
N PRO A 78 29.52 7.06 5.23
CA PRO A 78 29.05 8.28 4.58
C PRO A 78 29.11 8.15 3.05
N ARG A 79 28.09 8.65 2.35
CA ARG A 79 27.98 8.61 0.88
C ARG A 79 27.96 7.20 0.26
N CYS A 80 27.64 6.18 1.03
CA CYS A 80 27.45 4.83 0.51
C CYS A 80 26.04 4.70 -0.07
N HIS A 81 25.94 4.51 -1.40
CA HIS A 81 24.67 4.31 -2.09
C HIS A 81 24.30 2.83 -2.27
N ASN A 82 25.17 1.89 -1.92
CA ASN A 82 24.84 0.47 -1.91
C ASN A 82 24.02 0.11 -0.67
N VAL A 83 22.73 0.45 -0.71
CA VAL A 83 21.81 0.22 0.40
C VAL A 83 21.23 -1.20 0.42
N GLY A 84 21.43 -1.98 -0.64
CA GLY A 84 20.85 -3.33 -0.80
C GLY A 84 21.09 -4.25 0.40
N PRO A 85 22.34 -4.41 0.90
CA PRO A 85 22.62 -5.26 2.07
C PRO A 85 21.92 -4.81 3.36
N ARG A 86 21.57 -3.53 3.45
CA ARG A 86 20.91 -2.95 4.62
C ARG A 86 19.39 -2.96 4.51
N ALA A 87 18.86 -2.57 3.35
CA ALA A 87 17.43 -2.41 3.12
C ALA A 87 16.74 -3.75 2.83
N MET A 88 17.39 -4.65 2.08
CA MET A 88 16.83 -5.92 1.65
C MET A 88 17.85 -7.06 1.79
N PRO A 89 18.40 -7.31 2.99
CA PRO A 89 19.54 -8.18 3.19
C PRO A 89 19.31 -9.61 2.69
N PHE A 90 18.15 -10.19 2.93
CA PHE A 90 17.82 -11.54 2.49
C PHE A 90 17.76 -11.64 0.95
N LEU A 91 17.08 -10.70 0.29
CA LEU A 91 17.00 -10.71 -1.18
C LEU A 91 18.38 -10.49 -1.79
N TYR A 92 19.15 -9.54 -1.24
CA TYR A 92 20.50 -9.25 -1.69
C TYR A 92 21.40 -10.48 -1.59
N SER A 93 21.45 -11.15 -0.43
CA SER A 93 22.26 -12.36 -0.24
C SER A 93 21.80 -13.52 -1.14
N THR A 94 20.50 -13.70 -1.31
CA THR A 94 19.94 -14.74 -2.19
C THR A 94 20.35 -14.54 -3.65
N ILE A 95 20.30 -13.28 -4.13
CA ILE A 95 20.75 -12.94 -5.48
C ILE A 95 22.27 -13.13 -5.64
N GLN A 96 23.05 -12.74 -4.64
CA GLN A 96 24.51 -12.93 -4.67
C GLN A 96 24.90 -14.42 -4.71
N GLU A 97 24.17 -15.27 -3.98
CA GLU A 97 24.44 -16.71 -3.89
C GLU A 97 23.96 -17.48 -5.14
N HIS A 98 22.81 -17.14 -5.67
CA HIS A 98 22.12 -17.93 -6.69
C HIS A 98 22.06 -17.26 -8.08
N GLY A 99 22.36 -15.98 -8.18
CA GLY A 99 22.13 -15.19 -9.40
C GLY A 99 20.66 -14.83 -9.62
N THR A 100 20.31 -14.39 -10.84
CA THR A 100 18.92 -14.08 -11.25
C THR A 100 18.64 -14.65 -12.62
N PRO A 101 17.40 -15.13 -12.88
CA PRO A 101 16.27 -15.24 -11.95
C PRO A 101 16.50 -16.30 -10.86
N CYS A 102 16.04 -16.06 -9.64
CA CYS A 102 16.18 -17.02 -8.54
C CYS A 102 14.89 -17.18 -7.73
N ILE A 103 14.77 -18.34 -7.05
CA ILE A 103 13.59 -18.71 -6.27
C ILE A 103 13.85 -18.45 -4.79
N SER A 104 12.88 -17.88 -4.10
CA SER A 104 12.76 -17.85 -2.64
C SER A 104 11.33 -18.19 -2.22
N TRP A 105 11.10 -18.41 -0.93
CA TRP A 105 9.81 -18.89 -0.44
C TRP A 105 9.21 -17.94 0.60
N PHE A 106 8.04 -17.42 0.32
CA PHE A 106 7.25 -16.68 1.29
C PHE A 106 6.12 -17.58 1.82
N GLY A 107 6.36 -18.24 2.96
CA GLY A 107 5.52 -19.36 3.38
C GLY A 107 5.50 -20.45 2.32
N PRO A 108 4.31 -20.99 1.97
CA PRO A 108 4.17 -22.02 0.94
C PRO A 108 4.20 -21.49 -0.51
N VAL A 109 4.39 -20.18 -0.70
CA VAL A 109 4.33 -19.53 -2.01
C VAL A 109 5.75 -19.30 -2.54
N PRO A 110 6.10 -19.83 -3.73
CA PRO A 110 7.34 -19.52 -4.38
C PRO A 110 7.35 -18.08 -4.91
N LYS A 111 8.46 -17.40 -4.75
CA LYS A 111 8.71 -16.07 -5.28
C LYS A 111 9.91 -16.13 -6.20
N VAL A 112 9.72 -15.77 -7.46
CA VAL A 112 10.81 -15.63 -8.43
C VAL A 112 11.27 -14.19 -8.45
N SER A 113 12.55 -13.94 -8.17
CA SER A 113 13.16 -12.61 -8.23
C SER A 113 13.85 -12.43 -9.56
N ILE A 114 13.50 -11.37 -10.28
CA ILE A 114 14.03 -11.01 -11.60
C ILE A 114 14.63 -9.62 -11.50
N THR A 115 15.89 -9.46 -11.93
CA THR A 115 16.60 -8.17 -11.91
C THR A 115 17.05 -7.72 -13.29
N ASP A 116 17.00 -8.59 -14.30
CA ASP A 116 17.34 -8.23 -15.68
C ASP A 116 16.26 -7.30 -16.26
N PRO A 117 16.63 -6.07 -16.72
CA PRO A 117 15.64 -5.09 -17.20
C PRO A 117 14.89 -5.54 -18.46
N ALA A 118 15.53 -6.35 -19.33
CA ALA A 118 14.89 -6.84 -20.55
C ALA A 118 13.81 -7.86 -20.19
N LEU A 119 14.13 -8.80 -19.31
CA LEU A 119 13.18 -9.80 -18.81
C LEU A 119 12.05 -9.17 -17.99
N VAL A 120 12.35 -8.17 -17.15
CA VAL A 120 11.32 -7.39 -16.45
C VAL A 120 10.37 -6.72 -17.41
N ARG A 121 10.89 -6.08 -18.48
CA ARG A 121 10.07 -5.44 -19.52
C ARG A 121 9.19 -6.47 -20.24
N GLU A 122 9.73 -7.63 -20.58
CA GLU A 122 8.97 -8.70 -21.21
C GLU A 122 7.80 -9.17 -20.33
N VAL A 123 8.06 -9.45 -19.05
CA VAL A 123 7.01 -9.88 -18.10
C VAL A 123 5.94 -8.81 -17.91
N MET A 124 6.34 -7.52 -17.80
CA MET A 124 5.41 -6.43 -17.51
C MET A 124 4.63 -5.93 -18.73
N SER A 125 5.13 -6.09 -19.94
CA SER A 125 4.53 -5.57 -21.18
C SER A 125 3.85 -6.63 -22.06
N SER A 126 4.09 -7.91 -21.80
CA SER A 126 3.54 -9.01 -22.61
C SER A 126 2.09 -9.34 -22.25
N LYS A 127 1.46 -10.19 -23.09
CA LYS A 127 0.15 -10.80 -22.75
C LYS A 127 0.18 -11.56 -21.42
N LEU A 128 1.37 -12.04 -21.01
CA LEU A 128 1.60 -12.69 -19.70
C LEU A 128 1.23 -11.79 -18.52
N ALA A 129 1.40 -10.48 -18.63
CA ALA A 129 1.02 -9.54 -17.58
C ALA A 129 -0.48 -9.59 -17.24
N ARG A 130 -1.33 -10.05 -18.16
CA ARG A 130 -2.77 -10.24 -17.90
C ARG A 130 -3.07 -11.53 -17.13
N ASP A 131 -2.21 -12.54 -17.26
CA ASP A 131 -2.38 -13.87 -16.66
C ASP A 131 -1.63 -13.98 -15.32
N VAL A 132 -0.81 -12.97 -14.97
CA VAL A 132 -0.09 -12.91 -13.69
C VAL A 132 -0.94 -12.22 -12.65
N GLU A 133 -1.37 -12.98 -11.65
CA GLU A 133 -2.12 -12.44 -10.51
C GLU A 133 -1.18 -11.87 -9.45
N LYS A 134 -1.60 -10.77 -8.81
CA LYS A 134 -0.92 -10.21 -7.64
C LYS A 134 -1.03 -11.18 -6.48
N PHE A 135 0.05 -11.33 -5.73
CA PHE A 135 -0.01 -12.09 -4.49
C PHE A 135 -0.88 -11.35 -3.45
N LYS A 136 -1.94 -11.99 -3.01
CA LYS A 136 -2.93 -11.39 -2.11
C LYS A 136 -3.00 -12.12 -0.77
N PHE A 137 -3.17 -11.35 0.28
CA PHE A 137 -3.61 -11.82 1.59
C PHE A 137 -5.03 -11.27 1.86
N PRO A 138 -6.10 -11.91 1.37
CA PRO A 138 -7.44 -11.30 1.32
C PRO A 138 -7.91 -10.73 2.67
N ALA A 139 -7.71 -11.47 3.76
CA ALA A 139 -8.12 -11.02 5.09
C ALA A 139 -7.34 -9.81 5.60
N LEU A 140 -6.11 -9.62 5.11
CA LEU A 140 -5.21 -8.57 5.54
C LEU A 140 -5.29 -7.36 4.63
N THR A 141 -5.42 -7.59 3.33
CA THR A 141 -5.60 -6.55 2.31
C THR A 141 -6.80 -5.67 2.65
N ARG A 142 -7.93 -6.28 3.04
CA ARG A 142 -9.12 -5.54 3.49
C ARG A 142 -8.87 -4.64 4.69
N LEU A 143 -8.01 -5.04 5.61
CA LEU A 143 -7.68 -4.25 6.79
C LEU A 143 -6.76 -3.07 6.49
N LEU A 144 -6.02 -3.12 5.38
CA LEU A 144 -5.19 -1.99 4.92
C LEU A 144 -5.96 -1.10 3.96
N ALA A 145 -6.26 -1.60 2.77
CA ALA A 145 -7.07 -0.96 1.76
C ALA A 145 -7.37 -1.95 0.62
N ASP A 146 -8.61 -2.09 0.20
CA ASP A 146 -9.03 -2.95 -0.92
C ASP A 146 -9.60 -2.08 -2.04
N GLY A 147 -8.74 -1.53 -2.88
CA GLY A 147 -9.10 -0.68 -4.00
C GLY A 147 -8.34 -1.06 -5.28
N VAL A 148 -8.30 -0.15 -6.25
CA VAL A 148 -7.68 -0.35 -7.57
C VAL A 148 -6.26 -0.90 -7.52
N GLY A 149 -5.52 -0.64 -6.44
CA GLY A 149 -4.18 -1.19 -6.20
C GLY A 149 -4.16 -2.71 -6.07
N ASN A 150 -5.25 -3.34 -5.63
CA ASN A 150 -5.38 -4.77 -5.38
C ASN A 150 -6.27 -5.51 -6.37
N TYR A 151 -7.05 -4.79 -7.17
CA TYR A 151 -7.94 -5.40 -8.17
C TYR A 151 -7.19 -5.85 -9.42
N GLU A 152 -7.81 -6.75 -10.16
CA GLU A 152 -7.32 -7.35 -11.39
C GLU A 152 -8.45 -7.53 -12.39
N GLY A 153 -8.10 -7.80 -13.65
CA GLY A 153 -9.06 -8.08 -14.72
C GLY A 153 -10.07 -6.94 -14.92
N ASP A 154 -11.33 -7.32 -15.16
CA ASP A 154 -12.41 -6.36 -15.47
C ASP A 154 -12.73 -5.42 -14.30
N ARG A 155 -12.58 -5.90 -13.07
CA ARG A 155 -12.79 -5.05 -11.89
C ARG A 155 -11.75 -3.94 -11.82
N TRP A 156 -10.48 -4.28 -12.04
CA TRP A 156 -9.41 -3.28 -12.14
C TRP A 156 -9.67 -2.30 -13.28
N ALA A 157 -10.04 -2.80 -14.45
CA ALA A 157 -10.29 -1.97 -15.63
C ALA A 157 -11.45 -0.98 -15.40
N LYS A 158 -12.53 -1.43 -14.76
CA LYS A 158 -13.66 -0.58 -14.34
C LYS A 158 -13.18 0.54 -13.43
N HIS A 159 -12.54 0.21 -12.31
CA HIS A 159 -12.09 1.19 -11.32
C HIS A 159 -11.06 2.15 -11.92
N ARG A 160 -10.09 1.64 -12.68
CA ARG A 160 -9.07 2.46 -13.33
C ARG A 160 -9.67 3.48 -14.30
N ARG A 161 -10.68 3.09 -15.08
CA ARG A 161 -11.39 3.99 -16.00
C ARG A 161 -12.08 5.14 -15.26
N ILE A 162 -12.73 4.87 -14.13
CA ILE A 162 -13.40 5.88 -13.31
C ILE A 162 -12.39 6.83 -12.65
N LEU A 163 -11.26 6.29 -12.20
CA LEU A 163 -10.23 7.05 -11.49
C LEU A 163 -9.35 7.92 -12.41
N ASN A 164 -9.07 7.47 -13.65
CA ASN A 164 -8.13 8.14 -14.56
C ASN A 164 -8.41 9.65 -14.76
N PRO A 165 -9.65 10.12 -14.93
CA PRO A 165 -9.94 11.54 -15.13
C PRO A 165 -9.42 12.44 -14.00
N ALA A 166 -9.36 11.95 -12.74
CA ALA A 166 -8.82 12.71 -11.62
C ALA A 166 -7.32 13.06 -11.77
N PHE A 167 -6.60 12.29 -12.59
CA PHE A 167 -5.15 12.42 -12.79
C PHE A 167 -4.78 13.05 -14.13
N HIS A 168 -5.75 13.62 -14.86
CA HIS A 168 -5.46 14.39 -16.06
C HIS A 168 -4.78 15.71 -15.69
N ALA A 169 -3.87 16.18 -16.56
CA ALA A 169 -3.06 17.37 -16.32
C ALA A 169 -3.87 18.61 -15.87
N GLU A 170 -5.05 18.82 -16.47
CA GLU A 170 -5.93 19.92 -16.11
C GLU A 170 -6.46 19.85 -14.66
N LYS A 171 -6.72 18.63 -14.16
CA LYS A 171 -7.13 18.44 -12.77
C LYS A 171 -5.94 18.59 -11.80
N LEU A 172 -4.76 18.09 -12.20
CA LEU A 172 -3.54 18.25 -11.41
C LEU A 172 -3.13 19.72 -11.26
N LYS A 173 -3.32 20.55 -12.30
CA LYS A 173 -3.12 22.00 -12.21
C LYS A 173 -3.95 22.65 -11.10
N LEU A 174 -5.20 22.23 -10.96
CA LEU A 174 -6.10 22.76 -9.93
C LEU A 174 -5.70 22.40 -8.49
N MET A 175 -4.86 21.39 -8.32
CA MET A 175 -4.36 20.97 -7.01
C MET A 175 -3.17 21.82 -6.52
N LEU A 176 -2.43 22.47 -7.42
CA LEU A 176 -1.22 23.22 -7.08
C LEU A 176 -1.40 24.26 -5.95
N PRO A 177 -2.50 25.04 -5.90
CA PRO A 177 -2.70 25.98 -4.80
C PRO A 177 -2.75 25.33 -3.42
N ALA A 178 -3.36 24.13 -3.31
CA ALA A 178 -3.40 23.38 -2.06
C ALA A 178 -2.00 22.87 -1.65
N PHE A 179 -1.21 22.38 -2.61
CA PHE A 179 0.19 22.03 -2.36
C PHE A 179 0.99 23.21 -1.84
N THR A 180 0.88 24.35 -2.50
CA THR A 180 1.60 25.57 -2.11
C THR A 180 1.21 26.01 -0.70
N ALA A 181 -0.08 26.05 -0.39
CA ALA A 181 -0.56 26.46 0.93
C ALA A 181 -0.04 25.53 2.05
N CYS A 182 -0.08 24.21 1.84
CA CYS A 182 0.46 23.26 2.83
C CYS A 182 1.97 23.40 3.02
N CYS A 183 2.71 23.63 1.94
CA CYS A 183 4.17 23.86 2.01
C CYS A 183 4.49 25.18 2.72
N GLU A 184 3.79 26.27 2.41
CA GLU A 184 3.97 27.57 3.06
C GLU A 184 3.66 27.49 4.57
N GLU A 185 2.64 26.72 4.96
CA GLU A 185 2.32 26.50 6.37
C GLU A 185 3.44 25.75 7.08
N LEU A 186 3.98 24.68 6.47
CA LEU A 186 5.09 23.91 7.03
C LEU A 186 6.33 24.82 7.22
N VAL A 187 6.75 25.53 6.15
CA VAL A 187 7.91 26.42 6.19
C VAL A 187 7.72 27.51 7.24
N GLY A 188 6.53 28.13 7.29
CA GLY A 188 6.23 29.16 8.29
C GLY A 188 6.22 28.62 9.73
N ARG A 189 5.86 27.36 9.97
CA ARG A 189 6.03 26.72 11.28
C ARG A 189 7.52 26.57 11.63
N TRP A 190 8.33 26.11 10.68
CA TRP A 190 9.77 25.94 10.88
C TRP A 190 10.47 27.27 11.14
N GLU A 191 10.12 28.33 10.40
CA GLU A 191 10.66 29.68 10.61
C GLU A 191 10.34 30.22 12.02
N ARG A 192 9.11 30.01 12.49
CA ARG A 192 8.71 30.42 13.86
C ARG A 192 9.40 29.63 14.96
N SER A 193 9.91 28.44 14.66
CA SER A 193 10.60 27.58 15.63
C SER A 193 12.10 27.80 15.69
N LEU A 194 12.64 28.69 14.85
CA LEU A 194 14.06 29.07 14.89
C LEU A 194 14.42 29.69 16.24
N GLY A 195 15.54 29.24 16.82
CA GLY A 195 16.12 29.82 18.02
C GLY A 195 16.76 31.19 17.78
N PRO A 196 17.24 31.85 18.85
CA PRO A 196 17.91 33.15 18.74
C PRO A 196 19.15 33.15 17.86
N ASP A 197 19.77 31.99 17.66
CA ASP A 197 20.93 31.76 16.80
C ASP A 197 20.54 31.49 15.34
N GLY A 198 19.22 31.52 15.01
CA GLY A 198 18.72 31.26 13.69
C GLY A 198 18.76 29.78 13.30
N SER A 199 18.94 28.87 14.27
CA SER A 199 18.96 27.42 14.06
C SER A 199 17.84 26.70 14.84
N TRP A 200 17.45 25.53 14.34
CA TRP A 200 16.51 24.62 15.01
C TRP A 200 16.76 23.20 14.55
N GLU A 201 16.77 22.27 15.51
CA GLU A 201 16.85 20.84 15.22
C GLU A 201 15.44 20.24 15.13
N VAL A 202 15.12 19.62 14.01
CA VAL A 202 13.80 19.03 13.74
C VAL A 202 13.91 17.60 13.21
N ASP A 203 13.05 16.71 13.71
CA ASP A 203 12.79 15.44 13.05
C ASP A 203 11.86 15.69 11.84
N VAL A 204 12.45 15.66 10.65
CA VAL A 204 11.71 15.97 9.41
C VAL A 204 10.71 14.91 9.00
N CYS A 205 10.88 13.65 9.43
CA CYS A 205 10.03 12.55 9.00
C CYS A 205 8.56 12.74 9.40
N PRO A 206 8.19 12.98 10.68
CA PRO A 206 6.81 13.25 11.06
C PRO A 206 6.26 14.57 10.46
N GLU A 207 7.11 15.58 10.26
CA GLU A 207 6.69 16.83 9.62
C GLU A 207 6.30 16.62 8.15
N LEU A 208 7.09 15.85 7.41
CA LEU A 208 6.81 15.51 6.02
C LEU A 208 5.63 14.54 5.89
N GLN A 209 5.43 13.64 6.85
CA GLN A 209 4.21 12.81 6.91
C GLN A 209 2.96 13.67 7.09
N SER A 210 3.03 14.66 7.99
CA SER A 210 1.93 15.61 8.18
C SER A 210 1.65 16.41 6.90
N LEU A 211 2.69 16.97 6.28
CA LEU A 211 2.59 17.72 5.03
C LEU A 211 1.87 16.91 3.93
N THR A 212 2.38 15.71 3.66
CA THR A 212 1.82 14.88 2.57
C THR A 212 0.40 14.39 2.89
N GLY A 213 0.11 14.16 4.17
CA GLY A 213 -1.23 13.86 4.66
C GLY A 213 -2.20 15.03 4.42
N ASP A 214 -1.78 16.25 4.70
CA ASP A 214 -2.60 17.45 4.49
C ASP A 214 -2.86 17.69 3.01
N VAL A 215 -1.83 17.56 2.19
CA VAL A 215 -1.95 17.70 0.73
C VAL A 215 -2.96 16.71 0.18
N ILE A 216 -2.87 15.42 0.49
CA ILE A 216 -3.82 14.43 -0.05
C ILE A 216 -5.24 14.63 0.49
N SER A 217 -5.38 15.04 1.76
CA SER A 217 -6.69 15.34 2.34
C SER A 217 -7.38 16.50 1.61
N GLN A 218 -6.66 17.56 1.32
CA GLN A 218 -7.22 18.73 0.64
C GLN A 218 -7.45 18.48 -0.85
N THR A 219 -6.51 17.86 -1.55
CA THR A 219 -6.56 17.72 -3.01
C THR A 219 -7.48 16.60 -3.48
N ALA A 220 -7.52 15.49 -2.78
CA ALA A 220 -8.32 14.33 -3.18
C ALA A 220 -9.72 14.31 -2.55
N PHE A 221 -9.88 14.86 -1.35
CA PHE A 221 -11.11 14.71 -0.58
C PHE A 221 -11.74 16.04 -0.16
N GLY A 222 -11.05 17.16 -0.34
CA GLY A 222 -11.50 18.48 0.14
C GLY A 222 -11.86 18.45 1.63
N SER A 223 -11.29 17.51 2.39
CA SER A 223 -11.57 17.32 3.81
C SER A 223 -10.69 18.23 4.67
N SER A 224 -11.15 18.49 5.90
CA SER A 224 -10.35 19.24 6.85
C SER A 224 -9.14 18.43 7.33
N TYR A 225 -8.06 19.13 7.65
CA TYR A 225 -6.85 18.61 8.29
C TYR A 225 -7.13 17.63 9.45
N LEU A 226 -8.09 17.97 10.31
CA LEU A 226 -8.38 17.19 11.53
C LEU A 226 -8.95 15.79 11.23
N GLU A 227 -9.83 15.69 10.23
CA GLU A 227 -10.42 14.41 9.84
C GLU A 227 -9.37 13.50 9.18
N GLY A 228 -8.56 14.04 8.26
CA GLY A 228 -7.48 13.32 7.60
C GLY A 228 -6.41 12.85 8.59
N ARG A 229 -5.99 13.70 9.53
CA ARG A 229 -4.93 13.38 10.51
C ARG A 229 -5.23 12.12 11.32
N ARG A 230 -6.50 11.93 11.72
CA ARG A 230 -6.88 10.74 12.48
C ARG A 230 -6.76 9.47 11.63
N ILE A 231 -7.16 9.53 10.37
CA ILE A 231 -7.01 8.41 9.42
C ILE A 231 -5.54 8.02 9.30
N PHE A 232 -4.63 8.99 9.13
CA PHE A 232 -3.19 8.73 9.00
C PHE A 232 -2.58 8.07 10.23
N GLN A 233 -2.92 8.56 11.43
CA GLN A 233 -2.45 7.93 12.68
C GLN A 233 -2.89 6.47 12.77
N LEU A 234 -4.13 6.19 12.42
CA LEU A 234 -4.70 4.85 12.43
C LEU A 234 -4.04 3.96 11.37
N GLN A 235 -3.81 4.48 10.16
CA GLN A 235 -3.14 3.73 9.10
C GLN A 235 -1.69 3.41 9.44
N THR A 236 -0.94 4.35 10.03
CA THR A 236 0.42 4.11 10.50
C THR A 236 0.47 3.03 11.58
N GLU A 237 -0.47 3.08 12.57
CA GLU A 237 -0.61 2.02 13.56
C GLU A 237 -0.95 0.67 12.91
N GLN A 238 -1.83 0.67 11.92
CA GLN A 238 -2.26 -0.52 11.19
C GLN A 238 -1.09 -1.19 10.45
N ILE A 239 -0.25 -0.41 9.78
CA ILE A 239 0.95 -0.91 9.08
C ILE A 239 1.91 -1.56 10.06
N GLY A 240 2.22 -0.90 11.18
CA GLY A 240 3.10 -1.46 12.21
C GLY A 240 2.59 -2.80 12.73
N ARG A 241 1.27 -2.93 12.97
CA ARG A 241 0.63 -4.18 13.37
C ARG A 241 0.64 -5.25 12.31
N PHE A 242 0.45 -4.86 11.05
CA PHE A 242 0.58 -5.73 9.89
C PHE A 242 1.99 -6.31 9.79
N MET A 243 3.01 -5.47 9.85
CA MET A 243 4.41 -5.91 9.76
C MET A 243 4.79 -6.84 10.91
N ALA A 244 4.29 -6.60 12.12
CA ALA A 244 4.48 -7.48 13.28
C ALA A 244 3.75 -8.84 13.12
N ALA A 245 2.70 -8.91 12.32
CA ALA A 245 1.93 -10.12 12.08
C ALA A 245 2.38 -10.92 10.83
N ILE A 246 3.24 -10.34 9.98
CA ILE A 246 3.54 -10.88 8.64
C ILE A 246 4.04 -12.35 8.63
N SER A 247 4.84 -12.72 9.63
CA SER A 247 5.30 -14.11 9.78
C SER A 247 4.19 -15.06 10.25
N LYS A 248 3.21 -14.57 11.00
CA LYS A 248 2.11 -15.35 11.57
C LYS A 248 0.96 -15.54 10.60
N ILE A 249 0.85 -14.67 9.60
CA ILE A 249 -0.18 -14.74 8.55
C ILE A 249 -0.06 -16.03 7.74
N MET A 250 1.13 -16.60 7.66
CA MET A 250 1.36 -17.89 6.99
C MET A 250 0.67 -19.05 7.71
N ILE A 251 0.27 -18.89 8.98
CA ILE A 251 -0.48 -19.90 9.72
C ILE A 251 -1.94 -19.83 9.28
N PRO A 252 -2.50 -20.90 8.67
CA PRO A 252 -3.88 -20.89 8.25
C PRO A 252 -4.84 -20.56 9.41
N GLY A 253 -5.78 -19.65 9.15
CA GLY A 253 -6.76 -19.21 10.14
C GLY A 253 -6.22 -18.21 11.18
N TYR A 254 -4.94 -17.84 11.18
CA TYR A 254 -4.39 -16.90 12.17
C TYR A 254 -5.20 -15.58 12.26
N MET A 255 -5.64 -15.04 11.14
CA MET A 255 -6.41 -13.80 11.14
C MET A 255 -7.82 -13.94 11.75
N SER A 256 -8.35 -15.14 11.81
CA SER A 256 -9.64 -15.43 12.46
C SER A 256 -9.53 -15.58 13.99
N PHE A 257 -8.32 -15.79 14.54
CA PHE A 257 -8.13 -15.85 15.99
C PHE A 257 -8.25 -14.45 16.61
N PRO A 258 -9.01 -14.32 17.72
CA PRO A 258 -9.23 -13.04 18.40
C PRO A 258 -8.03 -12.64 19.28
N THR A 259 -6.82 -12.61 18.72
CA THR A 259 -5.63 -12.11 19.41
C THR A 259 -5.78 -10.60 19.70
N LYS A 260 -5.03 -10.09 20.68
CA LYS A 260 -5.01 -8.64 20.95
C LYS A 260 -4.66 -7.82 19.68
N ASN A 261 -3.71 -8.31 18.89
CA ASN A 261 -3.30 -7.65 17.65
C ASN A 261 -4.43 -7.66 16.61
N ASN A 262 -5.04 -8.82 16.34
CA ASN A 262 -6.10 -8.93 15.33
C ASN A 262 -7.33 -8.12 15.72
N ARG A 263 -7.75 -8.17 17.00
CA ARG A 263 -8.85 -7.32 17.50
C ARG A 263 -8.57 -5.83 17.30
N ARG A 264 -7.35 -5.39 17.62
CA ARG A 264 -6.98 -3.99 17.44
C ARG A 264 -6.94 -3.59 15.96
N MET A 265 -6.45 -4.45 15.07
CA MET A 265 -6.48 -4.22 13.63
C MET A 265 -7.91 -4.05 13.10
N HIS A 266 -8.86 -4.86 13.56
CA HIS A 266 -10.28 -4.70 13.20
C HIS A 266 -10.88 -3.40 13.77
N GLN A 267 -10.56 -3.04 15.02
CA GLN A 267 -11.00 -1.77 15.61
C GLN A 267 -10.50 -0.56 14.80
N ILE A 268 -9.22 -0.57 14.42
CA ILE A 268 -8.64 0.48 13.59
C ILE A 268 -9.37 0.58 12.25
N ASN A 269 -9.58 -0.55 11.57
CA ASN A 269 -10.30 -0.59 10.31
C ASN A 269 -11.70 0.00 10.44
N ASN A 270 -12.46 -0.40 11.45
CA ASN A 270 -13.82 0.09 11.68
C ASN A 270 -13.84 1.60 11.99
N GLU A 271 -12.84 2.11 12.72
CA GLU A 271 -12.70 3.54 13.01
C GLU A 271 -12.39 4.33 11.72
N ILE A 272 -11.47 3.85 10.89
CA ILE A 272 -11.16 4.47 9.57
C ILE A 272 -12.42 4.48 8.69
N GLU A 273 -13.11 3.36 8.56
CA GLU A 273 -14.34 3.27 7.77
C GLU A 273 -15.42 4.24 8.28
N SER A 274 -15.59 4.36 9.59
CA SER A 274 -16.55 5.29 10.19
C SER A 274 -16.24 6.75 9.82
N ILE A 275 -14.96 7.15 9.89
CA ILE A 275 -14.55 8.51 9.51
C ILE A 275 -14.78 8.74 8.02
N LEU A 276 -14.38 7.80 7.16
CA LEU A 276 -14.54 7.92 5.71
C LEU A 276 -16.02 7.96 5.30
N ARG A 277 -16.88 7.14 5.90
CA ARG A 277 -18.33 7.20 5.67
C ARG A 277 -18.90 8.56 6.07
N GLY A 278 -18.40 9.17 7.15
CA GLY A 278 -18.76 10.53 7.55
C GLY A 278 -18.38 11.59 6.49
N ILE A 279 -17.15 11.52 5.96
CA ILE A 279 -16.68 12.42 4.90
C ILE A 279 -17.50 12.25 3.62
N ILE A 280 -17.75 11.02 3.21
CA ILE A 280 -18.57 10.69 2.02
C ILE A 280 -20.00 11.19 2.21
N ALA A 281 -20.64 10.94 3.36
CA ALA A 281 -22.01 11.36 3.63
C ALA A 281 -22.17 12.89 3.61
N LYS A 282 -21.23 13.63 4.23
CA LYS A 282 -21.21 15.10 4.18
C LYS A 282 -21.12 15.62 2.74
N ARG A 283 -20.27 15.00 1.92
CA ARG A 283 -20.12 15.40 0.51
C ARG A 283 -21.38 15.08 -0.30
N MET A 284 -21.99 13.92 -0.10
CA MET A 284 -23.24 13.56 -0.77
C MET A 284 -24.39 14.50 -0.39
N GLN A 285 -24.48 14.88 0.89
CA GLN A 285 -25.49 15.84 1.34
C GLN A 285 -25.28 17.21 0.67
N ALA A 286 -24.05 17.73 0.62
CA ALA A 286 -23.75 19.00 -0.04
C ALA A 286 -24.15 18.99 -1.53
N ILE A 287 -23.88 17.87 -2.23
CA ILE A 287 -24.31 17.69 -3.63
C ILE A 287 -25.85 17.70 -3.75
N GLN A 288 -26.57 17.02 -2.84
CA GLN A 288 -28.05 17.01 -2.83
C GLN A 288 -28.65 18.39 -2.53
N GLU A 289 -27.96 19.21 -1.74
CA GLU A 289 -28.35 20.60 -1.43
C GLU A 289 -28.02 21.58 -2.57
N GLY A 290 -27.47 21.09 -3.69
CA GLY A 290 -27.22 21.87 -4.91
C GLY A 290 -25.82 22.48 -4.98
N GLU A 291 -24.89 22.12 -4.10
CA GLU A 291 -23.48 22.48 -4.27
C GLU A 291 -22.91 21.78 -5.50
N ARG A 292 -22.12 22.52 -6.30
CA ARG A 292 -21.38 21.90 -7.40
C ARG A 292 -20.44 20.85 -6.87
N THR A 293 -20.42 19.68 -7.51
CA THR A 293 -19.41 18.66 -7.27
C THR A 293 -18.04 19.28 -7.41
N LYS A 294 -17.19 19.14 -6.38
CA LYS A 294 -15.83 19.63 -6.45
C LYS A 294 -15.03 18.76 -7.44
N ASP A 295 -14.16 19.38 -8.19
CA ASP A 295 -13.26 18.73 -9.16
C ASP A 295 -12.11 17.94 -8.49
N ASP A 296 -12.40 17.32 -7.33
CA ASP A 296 -11.47 16.46 -6.60
C ASP A 296 -11.79 14.96 -6.84
N LEU A 297 -10.92 14.07 -6.35
CA LEU A 297 -11.08 12.63 -6.53
C LEU A 297 -12.41 12.12 -5.97
N LEU A 298 -12.79 12.55 -4.76
CA LEU A 298 -14.04 12.12 -4.14
C LEU A 298 -15.25 12.56 -4.95
N GLY A 299 -15.24 13.80 -5.48
CA GLY A 299 -16.29 14.30 -6.36
C GLY A 299 -16.49 13.40 -7.57
N LEU A 300 -15.40 13.07 -8.28
CA LEU A 300 -15.45 12.18 -9.45
C LEU A 300 -15.95 10.77 -9.11
N LEU A 301 -15.55 10.21 -7.97
CA LEU A 301 -16.03 8.90 -7.53
C LEU A 301 -17.53 8.92 -7.24
N LEU A 302 -18.04 9.99 -6.65
CA LEU A 302 -19.47 10.15 -6.35
C LEU A 302 -20.29 10.43 -7.62
N GLU A 303 -19.77 11.24 -8.55
CA GLU A 303 -20.42 11.48 -9.85
C GLU A 303 -20.58 10.19 -10.66
N SER A 304 -19.57 9.32 -10.65
CA SER A 304 -19.66 8.04 -11.34
C SER A 304 -20.81 7.16 -10.83
N ASN A 305 -21.22 7.37 -9.58
CA ASN A 305 -22.32 6.66 -8.94
C ASN A 305 -23.70 7.23 -9.35
N MET A 306 -23.76 8.51 -9.73
CA MET A 306 -24.99 9.21 -10.02
C MET A 306 -25.40 9.13 -11.51
N THR A 307 -24.42 8.95 -12.40
CA THR A 307 -24.63 8.99 -13.86
C THR A 307 -25.06 7.68 -14.49
N ASP A 308 -24.90 6.56 -13.80
CA ASP A 308 -25.08 5.21 -14.35
C ASP A 308 -26.20 4.40 -13.66
N THR A 309 -27.29 5.01 -13.30
CA THR A 309 -28.51 4.30 -12.94
C THR A 309 -29.31 3.99 -14.19
N ASP A 310 -29.57 2.69 -14.45
CA ASP A 310 -30.49 2.26 -15.50
C ASP A 310 -31.94 2.61 -15.14
N GLU A 311 -32.86 2.42 -16.09
CA GLU A 311 -34.29 2.66 -15.89
C GLU A 311 -34.91 1.88 -14.71
N ASN A 312 -34.16 0.89 -14.16
CA ASN A 312 -34.56 0.07 -13.01
C ASN A 312 -33.86 0.48 -11.70
N GLY A 313 -33.08 1.58 -11.69
CA GLY A 313 -32.38 2.06 -10.51
C GLY A 313 -31.10 1.27 -10.15
N GLN A 314 -30.63 0.40 -11.03
CA GLN A 314 -29.41 -0.40 -10.82
C GLN A 314 -28.22 0.27 -11.50
N SER A 315 -27.20 0.66 -10.73
CA SER A 315 -25.95 1.23 -11.26
C SER A 315 -25.20 0.16 -12.06
N THR A 316 -25.14 0.31 -13.37
CA THR A 316 -24.52 -0.68 -14.28
C THR A 316 -23.03 -0.47 -14.48
N LEU A 317 -22.49 0.74 -14.24
CA LEU A 317 -21.11 1.12 -14.50
C LEU A 317 -20.42 1.85 -13.34
N GLY A 318 -21.17 2.40 -12.38
CA GLY A 318 -20.66 3.14 -11.23
C GLY A 318 -20.02 2.27 -10.14
N MET A 319 -19.44 2.91 -9.14
CA MET A 319 -18.92 2.27 -7.93
C MET A 319 -19.98 2.24 -6.84
N SER A 320 -20.10 1.14 -6.10
CA SER A 320 -20.92 1.12 -4.88
C SER A 320 -20.31 2.03 -3.79
N SER A 321 -21.10 2.45 -2.81
CA SER A 321 -20.60 3.26 -1.69
C SER A 321 -19.45 2.60 -0.93
N ASP A 322 -19.46 1.26 -0.83
CA ASP A 322 -18.36 0.51 -0.22
C ASP A 322 -17.11 0.52 -1.12
N GLU A 323 -17.26 0.44 -2.44
CA GLU A 323 -16.13 0.55 -3.37
C GLU A 323 -15.53 1.96 -3.34
N VAL A 324 -16.35 3.01 -3.29
CA VAL A 324 -15.87 4.39 -3.10
C VAL A 324 -15.09 4.53 -1.80
N MET A 325 -15.61 3.99 -0.69
CA MET A 325 -14.92 4.01 0.60
C MET A 325 -13.55 3.30 0.56
N GLU A 326 -13.47 2.14 -0.08
CA GLU A 326 -12.19 1.40 -0.20
C GLU A 326 -11.19 2.14 -1.10
N GLU A 327 -11.63 2.79 -2.16
CA GLU A 327 -10.75 3.67 -2.96
C GLU A 327 -10.26 4.87 -2.12
N CYS A 328 -11.14 5.53 -1.39
CA CYS A 328 -10.73 6.62 -0.48
C CYS A 328 -9.67 6.14 0.52
N LYS A 329 -9.89 4.99 1.17
CA LYS A 329 -8.96 4.38 2.11
C LYS A 329 -7.60 4.09 1.48
N LEU A 330 -7.60 3.58 0.23
CA LEU A 330 -6.38 3.33 -0.54
C LEU A 330 -5.63 4.63 -0.85
N PHE A 331 -6.32 5.68 -1.31
CA PHE A 331 -5.67 6.94 -1.69
C PHE A 331 -5.15 7.73 -0.50
N TYR A 332 -5.83 7.70 0.65
CA TYR A 332 -5.27 8.24 1.90
C TYR A 332 -3.94 7.56 2.24
N PHE A 333 -3.92 6.23 2.20
CA PHE A 333 -2.72 5.44 2.49
C PHE A 333 -1.59 5.72 1.48
N ALA A 334 -1.90 5.64 0.18
CA ALA A 334 -0.90 5.75 -0.88
C ALA A 334 -0.29 7.17 -0.95
N GLY A 335 -1.10 8.21 -0.79
CA GLY A 335 -0.67 9.59 -0.97
C GLY A 335 0.26 10.09 0.15
N MET A 336 0.01 9.69 1.39
CA MET A 336 0.82 10.13 2.53
C MET A 336 2.17 9.41 2.59
N GLU A 337 2.15 8.09 2.71
CA GLU A 337 3.32 7.29 3.09
C GLU A 337 4.42 7.34 2.03
N THR A 338 4.07 7.14 0.77
CA THR A 338 5.07 7.07 -0.31
C THR A 338 5.76 8.40 -0.53
N THR A 339 5.01 9.50 -0.54
CA THR A 339 5.55 10.84 -0.80
C THR A 339 6.37 11.35 0.37
N SER A 340 5.97 11.12 1.61
CA SER A 340 6.75 11.52 2.79
C SER A 340 8.10 10.80 2.87
N ILE A 341 8.12 9.51 2.55
CA ILE A 341 9.37 8.73 2.48
C ILE A 341 10.27 9.27 1.36
N LEU A 342 9.72 9.54 0.17
CA LEU A 342 10.48 10.13 -0.93
C LEU A 342 11.12 11.46 -0.51
N LEU A 343 10.35 12.38 0.06
CA LEU A 343 10.84 13.68 0.52
C LEU A 343 11.91 13.54 1.60
N THR A 344 11.71 12.65 2.58
CA THR A 344 12.70 12.38 3.64
C THR A 344 14.02 11.91 3.04
N TRP A 345 13.98 10.93 2.13
CA TRP A 345 15.20 10.45 1.47
C TRP A 345 15.83 11.48 0.54
N THR A 346 15.02 12.29 -0.13
CA THR A 346 15.52 13.41 -0.95
C THR A 346 16.31 14.40 -0.08
N MET A 347 15.80 14.77 1.10
CA MET A 347 16.52 15.65 2.03
C MET A 347 17.83 15.02 2.51
N ILE A 348 17.82 13.71 2.86
CA ILE A 348 19.02 12.97 3.26
C ILE A 348 20.08 12.99 2.12
N VAL A 349 19.66 12.64 0.90
CA VAL A 349 20.58 12.59 -0.24
C VAL A 349 21.12 13.99 -0.59
N LEU A 350 20.29 15.01 -0.59
CA LEU A 350 20.74 16.40 -0.81
C LEU A 350 21.69 16.89 0.28
N SER A 351 21.50 16.48 1.54
CA SER A 351 22.46 16.80 2.61
C SER A 351 23.81 16.12 2.43
N MET A 352 23.85 14.95 1.80
CA MET A 352 25.07 14.24 1.46
C MET A 352 25.78 14.82 0.23
N HIS A 353 25.06 15.53 -0.63
CA HIS A 353 25.49 16.05 -1.92
C HIS A 353 25.13 17.53 -2.07
N PRO A 354 25.84 18.45 -1.36
CA PRO A 354 25.55 19.89 -1.38
C PRO A 354 25.55 20.51 -2.79
N GLU A 355 26.39 19.99 -3.69
CA GLU A 355 26.47 20.44 -5.08
C GLU A 355 25.13 20.24 -5.84
N TRP A 356 24.38 19.20 -5.53
CA TRP A 356 23.04 18.98 -6.09
C TRP A 356 21.99 19.88 -5.44
N GLN A 357 22.14 20.15 -4.15
CA GLN A 357 21.27 21.10 -3.45
C GLN A 357 21.39 22.50 -4.04
N ASP A 358 22.63 22.97 -4.31
CA ASP A 358 22.88 24.28 -4.91
C ASP A 358 22.31 24.35 -6.33
N ARG A 359 22.53 23.33 -7.16
CA ARG A 359 21.95 23.26 -8.52
C ARG A 359 20.43 23.28 -8.52
N ALA A 360 19.78 22.52 -7.62
CA ALA A 360 18.33 22.52 -7.48
C ALA A 360 17.82 23.91 -7.05
N ARG A 361 18.51 24.56 -6.11
CA ARG A 361 18.18 25.92 -5.66
C ARG A 361 18.32 26.93 -6.80
N GLU A 362 19.41 26.89 -7.55
CA GLU A 362 19.64 27.77 -8.70
C GLU A 362 18.56 27.59 -9.77
N GLU A 363 18.17 26.34 -10.08
CA GLU A 363 17.10 26.07 -11.05
C GLU A 363 15.77 26.67 -10.59
N VAL A 364 15.35 26.40 -9.35
CA VAL A 364 14.09 26.92 -8.80
C VAL A 364 14.09 28.45 -8.74
N LEU A 365 15.15 29.07 -8.23
CA LEU A 365 15.26 30.52 -8.15
C LEU A 365 15.35 31.17 -9.53
N GLY A 366 16.01 30.52 -10.48
CA GLY A 366 16.11 30.99 -11.87
C GLY A 366 14.78 30.97 -12.61
N LEU A 367 13.92 30.00 -12.33
CA LEU A 367 12.61 29.87 -12.98
C LEU A 367 11.52 30.70 -12.31
N PHE A 368 11.50 30.75 -10.99
CA PHE A 368 10.39 31.35 -10.24
C PHE A 368 10.79 32.65 -9.54
N GLY A 369 12.07 32.82 -9.19
CA GLY A 369 12.51 33.99 -8.40
C GLY A 369 11.73 34.09 -7.09
N LYS A 370 11.01 35.22 -6.92
CA LYS A 370 10.09 35.48 -5.81
C LYS A 370 8.61 35.32 -6.19
N HIS A 371 8.34 34.86 -7.41
CA HIS A 371 6.96 34.69 -7.89
C HIS A 371 6.35 33.39 -7.39
N LYS A 372 5.00 33.33 -7.37
CA LYS A 372 4.27 32.10 -7.03
C LYS A 372 4.60 30.99 -8.03
N LEU A 373 4.59 29.76 -7.52
CA LEU A 373 4.74 28.57 -8.34
C LEU A 373 3.56 28.46 -9.31
N GLU A 374 3.87 28.30 -10.60
CA GLU A 374 2.91 28.04 -11.66
C GLU A 374 3.16 26.64 -12.22
N TYR A 375 2.11 25.94 -12.61
CA TYR A 375 2.19 24.55 -13.07
C TYR A 375 3.10 24.41 -14.30
N GLU A 376 3.03 25.34 -15.24
CA GLU A 376 3.89 25.39 -16.41
C GLU A 376 5.38 25.56 -16.08
N GLY A 377 5.66 26.31 -15.02
CA GLY A 377 7.01 26.47 -14.49
C GLY A 377 7.52 25.18 -13.84
N VAL A 378 6.69 24.51 -13.06
CA VAL A 378 7.04 23.21 -12.43
C VAL A 378 7.40 22.17 -13.49
N ASN A 379 6.66 22.09 -14.59
CA ASN A 379 6.97 21.16 -15.70
C ASN A 379 8.27 21.47 -16.46
N ARG A 380 8.86 22.64 -16.25
CA ARG A 380 10.14 23.05 -16.86
C ARG A 380 11.34 22.69 -16.01
N LEU A 381 11.15 22.30 -14.75
CA LEU A 381 12.22 21.80 -13.89
C LEU A 381 12.81 20.53 -14.46
N LYS A 382 14.14 20.39 -14.38
CA LYS A 382 14.90 19.24 -14.92
C LYS A 382 15.77 18.57 -13.86
N ILE A 383 16.13 19.32 -12.82
CA ILE A 383 16.98 18.86 -11.71
C ILE A 383 16.10 18.43 -10.54
N VAL A 384 15.06 19.17 -10.26
CA VAL A 384 14.07 18.90 -9.19
C VAL A 384 12.92 17.95 -9.67
#